data_1918c5ff782728044d010b7ccb37ea16
#
_entry.id   1918c5ff782728044d010b7ccb37ea16
#
_cell.length_a   1.000
_cell.length_b   1.000
_cell.length_c   1.000
_cell.angle_alpha   90.00
_cell.angle_beta   90.00
_cell.angle_gamma   90.00
#
_symmetry.space_group_name_H-M   'P 1'
#
loop_
_entity.id
_entity.type
_entity.pdbx_description
1 polymer ?
#
loop_
_entity_poly.entity_id
_entity_poly.type
_entity_poly.pdbx_seq_one_letter_code
_entity_poly.pdbx_strand_id
1 'polypeptide(L)'
;MVNLLDLYPLYFDEFLEATDPALFAYYESIQKDQTIEEIFHNRLLEAYNYYLIIGGMPECVVSWVNHKDPAAVSQIQRELVEIYENDFSKHNGKVNSGRILMVFRSIVSQLAKSNEKFVYGAVRQGGRARDFEEAIEWLVSAGMLNRIYNVSKMEHPLSAFDKLDQFKLFLFDTGLLKHMAGIDNSAILLKADYQFKGPLTENYVLQQIRGQFEVEPRYYSDKTGEIDFLLQNGTEIIPVEAKGGEDKSAPSFKRYIAGHHPEHAIRFSKRGYRTDGAITNIPLYLACKTKELL
;
A
#
# COMPACT_ATOMS: atom_id res chain seq x y z
N MET A 1 -22.97 15.26 19.78
CA MET A 1 -21.60 15.14 19.23
C MET A 1 -21.58 13.83 18.45
N VAL A 2 -21.17 13.83 17.20
CA VAL A 2 -21.06 12.63 16.37
C VAL A 2 -19.58 12.35 16.21
N ASN A 3 -19.13 11.15 16.56
CA ASN A 3 -17.78 10.69 16.27
C ASN A 3 -17.83 9.95 14.92
N LEU A 4 -17.01 10.39 13.99
CA LEU A 4 -16.79 9.67 12.74
C LEU A 4 -15.72 8.59 13.00
N LEU A 5 -15.99 7.39 12.53
CA LEU A 5 -15.07 6.26 12.58
C LEU A 5 -14.79 5.80 11.15
N ASP A 6 -13.55 5.86 10.75
CA ASP A 6 -13.12 5.33 9.47
C ASP A 6 -12.92 3.82 9.58
N LEU A 7 -13.54 3.07 8.67
CA LEU A 7 -13.36 1.62 8.56
C LEU A 7 -12.47 1.33 7.35
N TYR A 8 -11.37 0.65 7.60
CA TYR A 8 -10.44 0.19 6.57
C TYR A 8 -10.62 -1.32 6.32
N PRO A 9 -10.15 -1.85 5.18
CA PRO A 9 -9.95 -3.29 5.05
C PRO A 9 -9.08 -3.81 6.19
N LEU A 10 -9.28 -5.05 6.61
CA LEU A 10 -8.49 -5.68 7.66
C LEU A 10 -6.99 -5.51 7.37
N TYR A 11 -6.24 -5.08 8.38
CA TYR A 11 -4.78 -5.05 8.32
C TYR A 11 -4.20 -6.46 8.40
N PHE A 12 -2.90 -6.58 8.21
CA PHE A 12 -2.25 -7.90 8.22
C PHE A 12 -2.36 -8.60 9.58
N ASP A 13 -2.25 -7.88 10.67
CA ASP A 13 -2.42 -8.40 12.04
C ASP A 13 -3.83 -8.95 12.28
N GLU A 14 -4.88 -8.20 11.91
CA GLU A 14 -6.28 -8.64 11.99
C GLU A 14 -6.55 -9.88 11.09
N PHE A 15 -5.97 -9.88 9.88
CA PHE A 15 -6.01 -11.04 9.00
C PHE A 15 -5.32 -12.25 9.64
N LEU A 16 -4.16 -12.06 10.26
CA LEU A 16 -3.39 -13.12 10.91
C LEU A 16 -4.15 -13.68 12.12
N GLU A 17 -4.75 -12.80 12.94
CA GLU A 17 -5.61 -13.20 14.06
C GLU A 17 -6.75 -14.09 13.59
N ALA A 18 -7.42 -13.70 12.51
CA ALA A 18 -8.55 -14.47 11.95
C ALA A 18 -8.13 -15.81 11.33
N THR A 19 -6.91 -15.92 10.75
CA THR A 19 -6.51 -17.07 9.95
C THR A 19 -5.60 -18.07 10.64
N ASP A 20 -4.75 -17.61 11.58
CA ASP A 20 -3.81 -18.41 12.39
C ASP A 20 -3.57 -17.75 13.77
N PRO A 21 -4.51 -17.90 14.73
CA PRO A 21 -4.41 -17.27 16.06
C PRO A 21 -3.13 -17.65 16.82
N ALA A 22 -2.58 -18.85 16.58
CA ALA A 22 -1.33 -19.28 17.24
C ALA A 22 -0.12 -18.51 16.70
N LEU A 23 -0.05 -18.29 15.39
CA LEU A 23 0.98 -17.47 14.77
C LEU A 23 0.80 -15.99 15.12
N PHE A 24 -0.45 -15.53 15.26
CA PHE A 24 -0.77 -14.17 15.70
C PHE A 24 -0.26 -13.91 17.12
N ALA A 25 -0.44 -14.84 18.07
CA ALA A 25 0.10 -14.70 19.42
C ALA A 25 1.63 -14.53 19.45
N TYR A 26 2.35 -15.25 18.57
CA TYR A 26 3.79 -15.01 18.39
C TYR A 26 4.08 -13.64 17.76
N TYR A 27 3.34 -13.28 16.71
CA TYR A 27 3.47 -12.00 16.01
C TYR A 27 3.30 -10.81 16.98
N GLU A 28 2.32 -10.85 17.86
CA GLU A 28 2.08 -9.83 18.88
C GLU A 28 3.25 -9.69 19.86
N SER A 29 3.95 -10.77 20.15
CA SER A 29 5.11 -10.77 21.06
C SER A 29 6.38 -10.15 20.45
N ILE A 30 6.41 -9.88 19.13
CA ILE A 30 7.58 -9.34 18.46
C ILE A 30 7.81 -7.88 18.87
N GLN A 31 9.00 -7.61 19.38
CA GLN A 31 9.43 -6.29 19.84
C GLN A 31 10.53 -5.71 18.92
N LYS A 32 10.79 -4.42 19.09
CA LYS A 32 11.90 -3.72 18.44
C LYS A 32 13.23 -4.46 18.67
N ASP A 33 14.06 -4.52 17.63
CA ASP A 33 15.38 -5.16 17.62
C ASP A 33 15.40 -6.66 17.96
N GLN A 34 14.23 -7.31 17.98
CA GLN A 34 14.15 -8.74 18.21
C GLN A 34 14.56 -9.54 16.97
N THR A 35 15.46 -10.49 17.16
CA THR A 35 15.75 -11.50 16.13
C THR A 35 14.58 -12.49 16.04
N ILE A 36 13.98 -12.59 14.86
CA ILE A 36 12.87 -13.51 14.60
C ILE A 36 13.46 -14.83 14.15
N GLU A 37 13.08 -15.93 14.82
CA GLU A 37 13.51 -17.27 14.46
C GLU A 37 13.06 -17.62 13.02
N GLU A 38 13.91 -18.30 12.27
CA GLU A 38 13.71 -18.59 10.84
C GLU A 38 12.38 -19.29 10.56
N ILE A 39 11.98 -20.22 11.44
CA ILE A 39 10.70 -20.93 11.30
C ILE A 39 9.50 -19.99 11.36
N PHE A 40 9.50 -19.03 12.27
CA PHE A 40 8.42 -18.05 12.39
C PHE A 40 8.50 -16.99 11.28
N HIS A 41 9.72 -16.57 10.92
CA HIS A 41 9.93 -15.69 9.78
C HIS A 41 9.32 -16.25 8.49
N ASN A 42 9.60 -17.51 8.20
CA ASN A 42 9.08 -18.18 7.00
C ASN A 42 7.55 -18.34 7.04
N ARG A 43 6.96 -18.69 8.19
CA ARG A 43 5.51 -18.77 8.35
C ARG A 43 4.83 -17.42 8.19
N LEU A 44 5.40 -16.36 8.75
CA LEU A 44 4.87 -14.98 8.60
C LEU A 44 5.00 -14.48 7.15
N LEU A 45 6.08 -14.83 6.43
CA LEU A 45 6.21 -14.55 5.01
C LEU A 45 5.19 -15.32 4.16
N GLU A 46 4.87 -16.55 4.54
CA GLU A 46 3.83 -17.33 3.88
C GLU A 46 2.45 -16.67 4.11
N ALA A 47 2.12 -16.30 5.34
CA ALA A 47 0.91 -15.57 5.67
C ALA A 47 0.81 -14.23 4.91
N TYR A 48 1.93 -13.49 4.80
CA TYR A 48 2.02 -12.28 3.97
C TYR A 48 1.69 -12.56 2.50
N ASN A 49 2.20 -13.65 1.92
CA ASN A 49 1.88 -14.01 0.54
C ASN A 49 0.37 -14.33 0.38
N TYR A 50 -0.24 -15.00 1.36
CA TYR A 50 -1.68 -15.21 1.37
C TYR A 50 -2.45 -13.89 1.50
N TYR A 51 -2.01 -12.96 2.34
CA TYR A 51 -2.63 -11.64 2.42
C TYR A 51 -2.57 -10.88 1.08
N LEU A 52 -1.48 -10.95 0.33
CA LEU A 52 -1.42 -10.36 -1.02
C LEU A 52 -2.45 -10.95 -1.98
N ILE A 53 -2.83 -12.22 -1.79
CA ILE A 53 -3.82 -12.92 -2.63
C ILE A 53 -5.24 -12.58 -2.19
N ILE A 54 -5.50 -12.60 -0.88
CA ILE A 54 -6.83 -12.52 -0.29
C ILE A 54 -7.24 -11.07 -0.06
N GLY A 55 -6.30 -10.23 0.40
CA GLY A 55 -6.56 -8.86 0.85
C GLY A 55 -7.17 -8.79 2.24
N GLY A 56 -7.60 -7.57 2.59
CA GLY A 56 -8.26 -7.27 3.86
C GLY A 56 -9.77 -7.15 3.77
N MET A 57 -10.40 -7.45 2.63
CA MET A 57 -11.86 -7.38 2.53
C MET A 57 -12.49 -8.47 3.41
N PRO A 58 -13.37 -8.10 4.37
CA PRO A 58 -13.91 -9.06 5.35
C PRO A 58 -14.52 -10.32 4.73
N GLU A 59 -15.28 -10.16 3.64
CA GLU A 59 -15.91 -11.29 2.96
C GLU A 59 -14.89 -12.25 2.36
N CYS A 60 -13.80 -11.73 1.79
CA CYS A 60 -12.67 -12.52 1.27
C CYS A 60 -11.97 -13.28 2.40
N VAL A 61 -11.74 -12.62 3.54
CA VAL A 61 -11.10 -13.24 4.72
C VAL A 61 -11.97 -14.33 5.32
N VAL A 62 -13.28 -14.10 5.49
CA VAL A 62 -14.24 -15.10 5.98
C VAL A 62 -14.28 -16.32 5.06
N SER A 63 -14.32 -16.12 3.73
CA SER A 63 -14.28 -17.22 2.76
C SER A 63 -12.98 -18.02 2.88
N TRP A 64 -11.84 -17.34 3.01
CA TRP A 64 -10.55 -17.98 3.21
C TRP A 64 -10.47 -18.78 4.52
N VAL A 65 -10.96 -18.22 5.63
CA VAL A 65 -10.98 -18.93 6.92
C VAL A 65 -11.78 -20.23 6.83
N ASN A 66 -12.94 -20.19 6.17
CA ASN A 66 -13.86 -21.31 6.12
C ASN A 66 -13.47 -22.39 5.10
N HIS A 67 -12.88 -22.01 3.96
CA HIS A 67 -12.76 -22.91 2.83
C HIS A 67 -11.29 -23.15 2.42
N LYS A 68 -10.37 -22.25 2.75
CA LYS A 68 -8.96 -22.25 2.31
C LYS A 68 -8.83 -22.40 0.79
N ASP A 69 -9.81 -21.88 0.04
CA ASP A 69 -9.86 -21.96 -1.42
C ASP A 69 -9.61 -20.59 -2.06
N PRO A 70 -8.44 -20.38 -2.71
CA PRO A 70 -8.13 -19.13 -3.40
C PRO A 70 -9.05 -18.85 -4.61
N ALA A 71 -9.68 -19.88 -5.19
CA ALA A 71 -10.60 -19.69 -6.31
C ALA A 71 -11.92 -19.08 -5.83
N ALA A 72 -12.45 -19.55 -4.69
CA ALA A 72 -13.62 -18.95 -4.06
C ALA A 72 -13.39 -17.49 -3.68
N VAL A 73 -12.21 -17.17 -3.13
CA VAL A 73 -11.82 -15.78 -2.82
C VAL A 73 -11.76 -14.93 -4.11
N SER A 74 -11.18 -15.44 -5.19
CA SER A 74 -11.10 -14.72 -6.46
C SER A 74 -12.48 -14.44 -7.06
N GLN A 75 -13.46 -15.32 -6.85
CA GLN A 75 -14.84 -15.09 -7.24
C GLN A 75 -15.47 -13.92 -6.45
N ILE A 76 -15.28 -13.90 -5.13
CA ILE A 76 -15.77 -12.79 -4.27
C ILE A 76 -15.11 -11.47 -4.67
N GLN A 77 -13.79 -11.46 -4.92
CA GLN A 77 -13.08 -10.26 -5.37
C GLN A 77 -13.66 -9.72 -6.68
N ARG A 78 -14.01 -10.60 -7.62
CA ARG A 78 -14.66 -10.21 -8.87
C ARG A 78 -16.03 -9.56 -8.61
N GLU A 79 -16.85 -10.19 -7.78
CA GLU A 79 -18.17 -9.69 -7.43
C GLU A 79 -18.11 -8.34 -6.73
N LEU A 80 -17.15 -8.15 -5.79
CA LEU A 80 -16.92 -6.87 -5.12
C LEU A 80 -16.54 -5.76 -6.11
N VAL A 81 -15.62 -6.02 -7.04
CA VAL A 81 -15.23 -5.04 -8.07
C VAL A 81 -16.43 -4.68 -8.95
N GLU A 82 -17.23 -5.67 -9.40
CA GLU A 82 -18.42 -5.44 -10.20
C GLU A 82 -19.48 -4.63 -9.42
N ILE A 83 -19.69 -4.90 -8.13
CA ILE A 83 -20.60 -4.14 -7.26
C ILE A 83 -20.16 -2.69 -7.16
N TYR A 84 -18.88 -2.42 -6.88
CA TYR A 84 -18.36 -1.05 -6.81
C TYR A 84 -18.51 -0.31 -8.14
N GLU A 85 -18.15 -0.94 -9.27
CA GLU A 85 -18.31 -0.35 -10.59
C GLU A 85 -19.78 -0.01 -10.91
N ASN A 86 -20.73 -0.87 -10.51
CA ASN A 86 -22.16 -0.64 -10.67
C ASN A 86 -22.66 0.51 -9.77
N ASP A 87 -22.15 0.60 -8.54
CA ASP A 87 -22.57 1.63 -7.59
C ASP A 87 -22.09 3.03 -8.02
N PHE A 88 -20.95 3.15 -8.70
CA PHE A 88 -20.51 4.43 -9.29
C PHE A 88 -21.57 5.03 -10.21
N SER A 89 -22.39 4.20 -10.88
CA SER A 89 -23.42 4.66 -11.81
C SER A 89 -24.69 5.17 -11.13
N LYS A 90 -24.97 4.75 -9.88
CA LYS A 90 -26.23 5.07 -9.19
C LYS A 90 -26.30 6.48 -8.62
N HIS A 91 -25.16 7.02 -8.18
CA HIS A 91 -25.14 8.23 -7.35
C HIS A 91 -24.59 9.48 -8.01
N ASN A 92 -24.00 9.41 -9.21
CA ASN A 92 -23.16 10.49 -9.76
C ASN A 92 -23.62 11.06 -11.13
N GLY A 93 -24.78 10.66 -11.64
CA GLY A 93 -25.22 11.04 -12.99
C GLY A 93 -24.36 10.41 -14.09
N LYS A 94 -24.89 10.26 -15.32
CA LYS A 94 -24.24 9.46 -16.38
C LYS A 94 -22.83 9.91 -16.81
N VAL A 95 -22.57 11.23 -16.82
CA VAL A 95 -21.28 11.76 -17.30
C VAL A 95 -20.19 11.56 -16.24
N ASN A 96 -20.52 11.81 -14.98
CA ASN A 96 -19.57 11.71 -13.87
C ASN A 96 -19.24 10.26 -13.54
N SER A 97 -20.23 9.37 -13.58
CA SER A 97 -20.06 7.92 -13.40
C SER A 97 -19.06 7.32 -14.39
N GLY A 98 -19.11 7.71 -15.66
CA GLY A 98 -18.16 7.26 -16.66
C GLY A 98 -16.72 7.69 -16.36
N ARG A 99 -16.53 8.91 -15.82
CA ARG A 99 -15.21 9.43 -15.42
C ARG A 99 -14.66 8.70 -14.19
N ILE A 100 -15.51 8.46 -13.19
CA ILE A 100 -15.17 7.71 -11.97
C ILE A 100 -14.70 6.31 -12.35
N LEU A 101 -15.46 5.61 -13.20
CA LEU A 101 -15.12 4.28 -13.68
C LEU A 101 -13.80 4.25 -14.46
N MET A 102 -13.57 5.27 -15.33
CA MET A 102 -12.30 5.38 -16.07
C MET A 102 -11.12 5.55 -15.12
N VAL A 103 -11.22 6.42 -14.10
CA VAL A 103 -10.17 6.64 -13.10
C VAL A 103 -9.92 5.34 -12.34
N PHE A 104 -10.96 4.71 -11.78
CA PHE A 104 -10.86 3.47 -11.01
C PHE A 104 -10.17 2.36 -11.80
N ARG A 105 -10.61 2.09 -13.04
CA ARG A 105 -10.00 1.09 -13.91
C ARG A 105 -8.57 1.41 -14.35
N SER A 106 -8.18 2.69 -14.34
CA SER A 106 -6.83 3.09 -14.73
C SER A 106 -5.77 2.83 -13.66
N ILE A 107 -6.14 2.56 -12.40
CA ILE A 107 -5.21 2.45 -11.27
C ILE A 107 -4.11 1.41 -11.54
N VAL A 108 -4.46 0.23 -12.04
CA VAL A 108 -3.47 -0.80 -12.38
C VAL A 108 -2.44 -0.27 -13.37
N SER A 109 -2.89 0.38 -14.45
CA SER A 109 -2.00 0.92 -15.48
C SER A 109 -1.19 2.13 -14.99
N GLN A 110 -1.71 2.91 -14.05
CA GLN A 110 -1.00 4.01 -13.42
C GLN A 110 0.16 3.49 -12.56
N LEU A 111 -0.12 2.51 -11.71
CA LEU A 111 0.87 1.90 -10.81
C LEU A 111 1.91 1.06 -11.57
N ALA A 112 1.52 0.40 -12.67
CA ALA A 112 2.44 -0.39 -13.50
C ALA A 112 3.53 0.43 -14.20
N LYS A 113 3.25 1.72 -14.43
CA LYS A 113 4.17 2.59 -15.18
C LYS A 113 5.07 3.30 -14.19
N SER A 114 5.82 2.95 -13.42
CA SER A 114 6.82 3.67 -12.57
C SER A 114 6.82 5.21 -12.78
N ASN A 115 5.64 5.79 -12.85
CA ASN A 115 5.45 7.22 -13.07
C ASN A 115 5.69 7.95 -11.74
N GLU A 116 6.38 9.06 -11.79
CA GLU A 116 6.59 9.94 -10.64
C GLU A 116 5.28 10.53 -10.09
N LYS A 117 4.19 10.49 -10.87
CA LYS A 117 2.86 11.02 -10.49
C LYS A 117 1.73 10.44 -11.33
N PHE A 118 0.50 10.65 -10.90
CA PHE A 118 -0.71 10.31 -11.68
C PHE A 118 -0.72 11.03 -13.03
N VAL A 119 -1.02 10.28 -14.10
CA VAL A 119 -0.99 10.77 -15.48
C VAL A 119 -2.40 10.74 -16.08
N TYR A 120 -3.04 11.90 -16.21
CA TYR A 120 -4.40 12.02 -16.76
C TYR A 120 -4.54 11.45 -18.18
N GLY A 121 -3.49 11.58 -19.00
CA GLY A 121 -3.44 11.00 -20.33
C GLY A 121 -3.42 9.47 -20.38
N ALA A 122 -3.09 8.81 -19.26
CA ALA A 122 -3.17 7.35 -19.15
C ALA A 122 -4.59 6.87 -18.80
N VAL A 123 -5.45 7.73 -18.27
CA VAL A 123 -6.90 7.45 -18.08
C VAL A 123 -7.60 7.44 -19.44
N ARG A 124 -7.35 8.48 -20.23
CA ARG A 124 -7.86 8.64 -21.60
C ARG A 124 -6.91 9.52 -22.40
N GLN A 125 -6.64 9.16 -23.64
CA GLN A 125 -5.82 9.97 -24.55
C GLN A 125 -6.33 11.43 -24.60
N GLY A 126 -5.43 12.39 -24.34
CA GLY A 126 -5.76 13.80 -24.28
C GLY A 126 -6.48 14.26 -23.00
N GLY A 127 -6.64 13.37 -22.02
CA GLY A 127 -7.23 13.67 -20.71
C GLY A 127 -6.42 14.70 -19.93
N ARG A 128 -7.13 15.62 -19.25
CA ARG A 128 -6.56 16.70 -18.43
C ARG A 128 -7.14 16.67 -17.03
N ALA A 129 -6.51 17.36 -16.07
CA ALA A 129 -6.96 17.47 -14.69
C ALA A 129 -8.46 17.83 -14.58
N ARG A 130 -8.90 18.89 -15.24
CA ARG A 130 -10.31 19.33 -15.25
C ARG A 130 -11.33 18.26 -15.69
N ASP A 131 -10.87 17.20 -16.37
CA ASP A 131 -11.76 16.14 -16.84
C ASP A 131 -12.00 15.07 -15.77
N PHE A 132 -11.10 14.94 -14.76
CA PHE A 132 -11.08 13.82 -13.83
C PHE A 132 -10.94 14.21 -12.36
N GLU A 133 -10.64 15.48 -12.00
CA GLU A 133 -10.45 15.90 -10.61
C GLU A 133 -11.65 15.56 -9.73
N GLU A 134 -12.87 15.89 -10.15
CA GLU A 134 -14.08 15.57 -9.39
C GLU A 134 -14.27 14.05 -9.19
N ALA A 135 -13.91 13.26 -10.21
CA ALA A 135 -13.98 11.81 -10.13
C ALA A 135 -12.94 11.24 -9.15
N ILE A 136 -11.73 11.80 -9.13
CA ILE A 136 -10.68 11.43 -8.18
C ILE A 136 -11.09 11.82 -6.76
N GLU A 137 -11.57 13.05 -6.55
CA GLU A 137 -12.04 13.52 -5.24
C GLU A 137 -13.15 12.62 -4.70
N TRP A 138 -14.09 12.23 -5.56
CA TRP A 138 -15.17 11.33 -5.18
C TRP A 138 -14.63 9.96 -4.74
N LEU A 139 -13.72 9.34 -5.52
CA LEU A 139 -13.14 8.03 -5.19
C LEU A 139 -12.31 8.07 -3.90
N VAL A 140 -11.58 9.17 -3.67
CA VAL A 140 -10.81 9.38 -2.43
C VAL A 140 -11.74 9.58 -1.24
N SER A 141 -12.76 10.42 -1.38
CA SER A 141 -13.75 10.69 -0.31
C SER A 141 -14.60 9.45 0.01
N ALA A 142 -14.85 8.58 -0.98
CA ALA A 142 -15.53 7.30 -0.78
C ALA A 142 -14.62 6.22 -0.18
N GLY A 143 -13.35 6.52 0.09
CA GLY A 143 -12.38 5.55 0.63
C GLY A 143 -11.92 4.48 -0.36
N MET A 144 -12.26 4.62 -1.66
CA MET A 144 -11.91 3.65 -2.70
C MET A 144 -10.46 3.81 -3.20
N LEU A 145 -9.90 5.01 -3.08
CA LEU A 145 -8.53 5.32 -3.42
C LEU A 145 -7.83 6.08 -2.30
N ASN A 146 -6.57 5.80 -2.13
CA ASN A 146 -5.66 6.52 -1.26
C ASN A 146 -4.79 7.46 -2.10
N ARG A 147 -4.86 8.77 -1.84
CA ARG A 147 -4.04 9.76 -2.52
C ARG A 147 -2.90 10.22 -1.62
N ILE A 148 -1.67 10.13 -2.11
CA ILE A 148 -0.50 10.69 -1.46
C ILE A 148 0.15 11.74 -2.37
N TYR A 149 0.56 12.87 -1.78
CA TYR A 149 1.17 13.99 -2.51
C TYR A 149 2.69 13.86 -2.58
N ASN A 150 3.28 14.33 -3.69
CA ASN A 150 4.70 14.64 -3.76
C ASN A 150 4.97 15.90 -2.94
N VAL A 151 6.08 15.92 -2.22
CA VAL A 151 6.52 17.13 -1.51
C VAL A 151 7.69 17.80 -2.21
N SER A 152 7.77 19.13 -2.12
CA SER A 152 8.90 19.90 -2.65
C SER A 152 10.14 19.82 -1.78
N LYS A 153 9.95 19.56 -0.47
CA LYS A 153 10.98 19.36 0.54
C LYS A 153 10.55 18.31 1.54
N MET A 154 11.51 17.58 2.07
CA MET A 154 11.30 16.58 3.12
C MET A 154 11.58 17.23 4.50
N GLU A 155 10.77 18.22 4.85
CA GLU A 155 10.89 19.00 6.07
C GLU A 155 9.54 19.03 6.81
N HIS A 156 9.57 19.22 8.12
CA HIS A 156 8.39 19.38 8.96
C HIS A 156 7.78 20.81 8.84
N PRO A 157 6.45 20.94 8.74
CA PRO A 157 5.45 19.88 8.54
C PRO A 157 5.34 19.50 7.05
N LEU A 158 5.25 18.21 6.75
CA LEU A 158 5.19 17.70 5.36
C LEU A 158 4.13 18.38 4.52
N SER A 159 2.94 18.61 5.09
CA SER A 159 1.80 19.20 4.39
C SER A 159 2.05 20.62 3.87
N ALA A 160 2.99 21.35 4.46
CA ALA A 160 3.37 22.70 3.98
C ALA A 160 4.11 22.66 2.64
N PHE A 161 4.62 21.50 2.26
CA PHE A 161 5.43 21.31 1.06
C PHE A 161 4.73 20.49 -0.02
N ASP A 162 3.43 20.20 0.14
CA ASP A 162 2.64 19.43 -0.83
C ASP A 162 2.61 20.11 -2.21
N LYS A 163 2.95 19.35 -3.24
CA LYS A 163 2.73 19.73 -4.64
C LYS A 163 1.37 19.20 -5.06
N LEU A 164 0.34 20.03 -5.00
CA LEU A 164 -1.04 19.61 -5.21
C LEU A 164 -1.33 19.04 -6.62
N ASP A 165 -0.50 19.37 -7.60
CA ASP A 165 -0.56 18.86 -8.98
C ASP A 165 0.23 17.58 -9.21
N GLN A 166 0.87 17.05 -8.16
CA GLN A 166 1.70 15.84 -8.20
C GLN A 166 1.34 14.88 -7.09
N PHE A 167 0.60 13.86 -7.42
CA PHE A 167 0.16 12.84 -6.47
C PHE A 167 0.17 11.45 -7.11
N LYS A 168 0.21 10.44 -6.28
CA LYS A 168 -0.03 9.03 -6.64
C LYS A 168 -1.37 8.59 -6.06
N LEU A 169 -2.01 7.64 -6.73
CA LEU A 169 -3.23 6.99 -6.28
C LEU A 169 -2.96 5.51 -6.08
N PHE A 170 -3.37 4.99 -4.94
CA PHE A 170 -3.30 3.59 -4.57
C PHE A 170 -4.70 3.05 -4.31
N LEU A 171 -4.93 1.76 -4.56
CA LEU A 171 -6.20 1.14 -4.24
C LEU A 171 -6.29 0.89 -2.73
N PHE A 172 -7.48 0.99 -2.19
CA PHE A 172 -7.73 0.83 -0.75
C PHE A 172 -7.46 -0.59 -0.23
N ASP A 173 -7.51 -1.62 -1.10
CA ASP A 173 -7.25 -3.01 -0.75
C ASP A 173 -6.27 -3.69 -1.72
N THR A 174 -5.27 -4.36 -1.16
CA THR A 174 -4.20 -5.02 -1.93
C THR A 174 -4.68 -6.27 -2.67
N GLY A 175 -5.59 -7.04 -2.08
CA GLY A 175 -6.16 -8.23 -2.72
C GLY A 175 -7.02 -7.88 -3.93
N LEU A 176 -7.81 -6.82 -3.83
CA LEU A 176 -8.58 -6.30 -4.96
C LEU A 176 -7.64 -5.73 -6.05
N LEU A 177 -6.58 -5.01 -5.68
CA LEU A 177 -5.58 -4.55 -6.66
C LEU A 177 -4.93 -5.71 -7.40
N LYS A 178 -4.53 -6.76 -6.68
CA LYS A 178 -3.99 -7.99 -7.26
C LYS A 178 -4.97 -8.63 -8.23
N HIS A 179 -6.25 -8.72 -7.85
CA HIS A 179 -7.31 -9.26 -8.70
C HIS A 179 -7.51 -8.42 -9.97
N MET A 180 -7.64 -7.09 -9.84
CA MET A 180 -7.79 -6.16 -10.97
C MET A 180 -6.58 -6.19 -11.91
N ALA A 181 -5.38 -6.42 -11.39
CA ALA A 181 -4.16 -6.57 -12.20
C ALA A 181 -4.05 -7.93 -12.91
N GLY A 182 -4.97 -8.86 -12.66
CA GLY A 182 -4.96 -10.19 -13.25
C GLY A 182 -3.75 -11.04 -12.86
N ILE A 183 -3.17 -10.80 -11.69
CA ILE A 183 -2.00 -11.55 -11.22
C ILE A 183 -2.45 -12.95 -10.78
N ASP A 184 -1.87 -13.97 -11.37
CA ASP A 184 -2.12 -15.35 -10.98
C ASP A 184 -1.61 -15.65 -9.56
N ASN A 185 -2.40 -16.39 -8.79
CA ASN A 185 -2.06 -16.73 -7.41
C ASN A 185 -0.75 -17.53 -7.33
N SER A 186 -0.47 -18.38 -8.33
CA SER A 186 0.76 -19.17 -8.39
C SER A 186 2.01 -18.30 -8.51
N ALA A 187 1.93 -17.14 -9.18
CA ALA A 187 3.06 -16.21 -9.29
C ALA A 187 3.52 -15.70 -7.92
N ILE A 188 2.58 -15.48 -7.00
CA ILE A 188 2.88 -15.04 -5.63
C ILE A 188 3.40 -16.21 -4.78
N LEU A 189 2.70 -17.35 -4.82
CA LEU A 189 3.02 -18.52 -3.99
C LEU A 189 4.35 -19.18 -4.38
N LEU A 190 4.65 -19.27 -5.68
CA LEU A 190 5.89 -19.83 -6.20
C LEU A 190 7.05 -18.82 -6.20
N LYS A 191 6.83 -17.63 -5.63
CA LYS A 191 7.84 -16.55 -5.56
C LYS A 191 8.38 -16.16 -6.94
N ALA A 192 7.57 -16.30 -8.00
CA ALA A 192 7.95 -15.91 -9.34
C ALA A 192 8.25 -14.40 -9.40
N ASP A 193 9.11 -14.01 -10.34
CA ASP A 193 9.30 -12.59 -10.63
C ASP A 193 8.23 -12.12 -11.64
N TYR A 194 7.49 -11.07 -11.29
CA TYR A 194 6.49 -10.46 -12.15
C TYR A 194 6.57 -8.94 -12.05
N GLN A 195 6.33 -8.25 -13.16
CA GLN A 195 6.55 -6.81 -13.28
C GLN A 195 5.75 -5.95 -12.27
N PHE A 196 4.57 -6.41 -11.86
CA PHE A 196 3.70 -5.68 -10.94
C PHE A 196 4.02 -5.90 -9.45
N LYS A 197 5.09 -6.64 -9.13
CA LYS A 197 5.49 -6.96 -7.76
C LYS A 197 5.82 -5.72 -6.91
N GLY A 198 6.54 -4.75 -7.50
CA GLY A 198 6.84 -3.47 -6.85
C GLY A 198 5.57 -2.70 -6.49
N PRO A 199 4.74 -2.34 -7.47
CA PRO A 199 3.48 -1.65 -7.24
C PRO A 199 2.55 -2.33 -6.24
N LEU A 200 2.43 -3.66 -6.28
CA LEU A 200 1.62 -4.40 -5.31
C LEU A 200 2.20 -4.31 -3.89
N THR A 201 3.53 -4.34 -3.75
CA THR A 201 4.20 -4.17 -2.46
C THR A 201 4.04 -2.75 -1.91
N GLU A 202 4.17 -1.73 -2.75
CA GLU A 202 3.93 -0.34 -2.34
C GLU A 202 2.48 -0.13 -1.89
N ASN A 203 1.50 -0.67 -2.63
CA ASN A 203 0.10 -0.61 -2.23
C ASN A 203 -0.15 -1.30 -0.88
N TYR A 204 0.44 -2.48 -0.67
CA TYR A 204 0.38 -3.19 0.60
C TYR A 204 1.00 -2.35 1.73
N VAL A 205 2.21 -1.83 1.54
CA VAL A 205 2.88 -1.02 2.57
C VAL A 205 2.04 0.19 2.93
N LEU A 206 1.53 0.94 1.93
CA LEU A 206 0.67 2.09 2.21
C LEU A 206 -0.58 1.69 3.00
N GLN A 207 -1.25 0.60 2.60
CA GLN A 207 -2.42 0.08 3.31
C GLN A 207 -2.10 -0.22 4.77
N GLN A 208 -0.93 -0.81 5.07
CA GLN A 208 -0.56 -1.18 6.44
C GLN A 208 -0.08 0.00 7.30
N ILE A 209 0.60 1.00 6.72
CA ILE A 209 1.13 2.14 7.49
C ILE A 209 0.11 3.27 7.68
N ARG A 210 -0.94 3.29 6.86
CA ARG A 210 -1.98 4.30 6.93
C ARG A 210 -2.71 4.25 8.27
N GLY A 211 -2.97 5.40 8.86
CA GLY A 211 -3.62 5.50 10.17
C GLY A 211 -2.72 5.27 11.38
N GLN A 212 -1.47 4.81 11.20
CA GLN A 212 -0.52 4.68 12.32
C GLN A 212 0.05 6.03 12.77
N PHE A 213 0.10 7.00 11.88
CA PHE A 213 0.66 8.34 12.13
C PHE A 213 -0.45 9.39 12.00
N GLU A 214 -0.29 10.53 12.71
CA GLU A 214 -1.28 11.62 12.70
C GLU A 214 -1.39 12.30 11.33
N VAL A 215 -0.30 12.26 10.55
CA VAL A 215 -0.22 12.85 9.22
C VAL A 215 -0.18 11.73 8.17
N GLU A 216 -1.06 11.83 7.19
CA GLU A 216 -1.06 10.90 6.05
C GLU A 216 0.32 10.87 5.37
N PRO A 217 0.78 9.71 4.90
CA PRO A 217 2.05 9.60 4.20
C PRO A 217 2.15 10.52 2.98
N ARG A 218 3.38 10.92 2.65
CA ARG A 218 3.74 11.63 1.43
C ARG A 218 4.76 10.78 0.66
N TYR A 219 5.16 11.24 -0.51
CA TYR A 219 6.32 10.71 -1.21
C TYR A 219 7.20 11.85 -1.69
N TYR A 220 8.43 11.53 -2.07
CA TYR A 220 9.32 12.49 -2.72
C TYR A 220 9.80 11.94 -4.05
N SER A 221 9.72 12.76 -5.09
CA SER A 221 10.29 12.43 -6.38
C SER A 221 10.82 13.69 -7.07
N ASP A 222 12.04 13.58 -7.58
CA ASP A 222 12.69 14.57 -8.43
C ASP A 222 13.60 13.89 -9.49
N LYS A 223 14.38 14.70 -10.22
CA LYS A 223 15.29 14.20 -11.26
C LYS A 223 16.39 13.28 -10.73
N THR A 224 16.66 13.28 -9.43
CA THR A 224 17.74 12.52 -8.80
C THR A 224 17.29 11.17 -8.27
N GLY A 225 15.99 11.00 -8.06
CA GLY A 225 15.40 9.75 -7.60
C GLY A 225 14.06 9.92 -6.89
N GLU A 226 13.61 8.82 -6.31
CA GLU A 226 12.33 8.72 -5.63
C GLU A 226 12.52 8.08 -4.26
N ILE A 227 11.70 8.53 -3.29
CA ILE A 227 11.47 7.91 -1.98
C ILE A 227 10.00 7.49 -1.95
N ASP A 228 9.74 6.20 -1.77
CA ASP A 228 8.41 5.63 -1.93
C ASP A 228 7.39 6.26 -0.98
N PHE A 229 7.79 6.44 0.31
CA PHE A 229 6.95 7.13 1.30
C PHE A 229 7.79 7.98 2.24
N LEU A 230 7.14 9.01 2.77
CA LEU A 230 7.63 9.84 3.87
C LEU A 230 6.59 9.80 4.99
N LEU A 231 7.02 9.41 6.18
CA LEU A 231 6.20 9.43 7.39
C LEU A 231 6.60 10.63 8.23
N GLN A 232 5.63 11.25 8.87
CA GLN A 232 5.87 12.28 9.86
C GLN A 232 5.53 11.74 11.24
N ASN A 233 6.54 11.63 12.10
CA ASN A 233 6.40 11.23 13.50
C ASN A 233 6.81 12.42 14.40
N GLY A 234 5.81 13.18 14.89
CA GLY A 234 6.07 14.47 15.53
C GLY A 234 6.76 15.43 14.55
N THR A 235 7.98 15.85 14.86
CA THR A 235 8.80 16.72 14.00
C THR A 235 9.74 15.95 13.07
N GLU A 236 9.91 14.65 13.29
CA GLU A 236 10.80 13.81 12.48
C GLU A 236 10.14 13.40 11.17
N ILE A 237 10.91 13.44 10.08
CA ILE A 237 10.53 12.93 8.77
C ILE A 237 11.32 11.67 8.50
N ILE A 238 10.60 10.55 8.38
CA ILE A 238 11.15 9.22 8.21
C ILE A 238 10.97 8.78 6.76
N PRO A 239 12.05 8.67 5.96
CA PRO A 239 11.97 8.13 4.61
C PRO A 239 11.75 6.61 4.65
N VAL A 240 10.91 6.13 3.73
CA VAL A 240 10.52 4.72 3.63
C VAL A 240 10.73 4.23 2.21
N GLU A 241 11.30 3.04 2.10
CA GLU A 241 11.51 2.30 0.85
C GLU A 241 10.82 0.94 0.94
N ALA A 242 9.99 0.60 -0.03
CA ALA A 242 9.27 -0.68 -0.10
C ALA A 242 9.87 -1.60 -1.17
N LYS A 243 10.34 -2.79 -0.78
CA LYS A 243 10.94 -3.78 -1.70
C LYS A 243 10.23 -5.13 -1.62
N GLY A 244 9.62 -5.53 -2.75
CA GLY A 244 8.96 -6.84 -2.88
C GLY A 244 9.89 -8.04 -2.96
N GLY A 245 11.22 -7.84 -3.02
CA GLY A 245 12.26 -8.85 -3.11
C GLY A 245 13.31 -8.75 -2.00
N GLU A 246 14.29 -9.68 -2.05
CA GLU A 246 15.34 -9.76 -1.02
C GLU A 246 16.55 -8.86 -1.31
N ASP A 247 16.89 -8.59 -2.58
CA ASP A 247 18.23 -8.11 -2.96
C ASP A 247 18.29 -6.85 -3.83
N LYS A 248 17.22 -6.08 -3.96
CA LYS A 248 17.31 -4.88 -4.78
C LYS A 248 17.96 -3.75 -3.99
N SER A 249 19.11 -3.26 -4.49
CA SER A 249 19.69 -2.02 -4.00
C SER A 249 18.72 -0.87 -4.27
N ALA A 250 18.61 0.06 -3.32
CA ALA A 250 17.83 1.28 -3.45
C ALA A 250 18.81 2.48 -3.51
N PRO A 251 19.41 2.78 -4.70
CA PRO A 251 20.46 3.80 -4.79
C PRO A 251 19.97 5.20 -4.42
N SER A 252 18.75 5.55 -4.82
CA SER A 252 18.12 6.84 -4.47
C SER A 252 17.93 6.99 -2.97
N PHE A 253 17.39 5.96 -2.33
CA PHE A 253 17.18 5.91 -0.89
C PHE A 253 18.50 6.04 -0.11
N LYS A 254 19.54 5.27 -0.50
CA LYS A 254 20.88 5.37 0.11
C LYS A 254 21.52 6.74 -0.10
N ARG A 255 21.37 7.31 -1.29
CA ARG A 255 21.88 8.67 -1.59
C ARG A 255 21.20 9.71 -0.73
N TYR A 256 19.87 9.61 -0.58
CA TYR A 256 19.11 10.49 0.29
C TYR A 256 19.62 10.43 1.73
N ILE A 257 19.75 9.23 2.29
CA ILE A 257 20.23 9.04 3.67
C ILE A 257 21.63 9.63 3.85
N ALA A 258 22.52 9.38 2.90
CA ALA A 258 23.88 9.92 2.96
C ALA A 258 23.94 11.46 2.87
N GLY A 259 22.97 12.09 2.20
CA GLY A 259 22.91 13.55 2.04
C GLY A 259 22.16 14.30 3.13
N HIS A 260 21.16 13.67 3.76
CA HIS A 260 20.24 14.33 4.70
C HIS A 260 20.37 13.82 6.14
N HIS A 261 21.08 12.69 6.36
CA HIS A 261 21.34 12.12 7.68
C HIS A 261 20.11 12.03 8.59
N PRO A 262 18.98 11.41 8.13
CA PRO A 262 17.80 11.24 8.97
C PRO A 262 18.16 10.39 10.19
N GLU A 263 17.49 10.62 11.30
CA GLU A 263 17.67 9.82 12.52
C GLU A 263 17.21 8.39 12.29
N HIS A 264 16.04 8.23 11.66
CA HIS A 264 15.49 6.92 11.26
C HIS A 264 15.16 6.91 9.76
N ALA A 265 15.34 5.73 9.16
CA ALA A 265 14.94 5.43 7.79
C ALA A 265 14.46 3.98 7.74
N ILE A 266 13.36 3.70 7.07
CA ILE A 266 12.75 2.37 7.03
C ILE A 266 12.91 1.76 5.66
N ARG A 267 13.31 0.48 5.64
CA ARG A 267 13.16 -0.36 4.46
C ARG A 267 12.23 -1.51 4.79
N PHE A 268 11.13 -1.63 4.07
CA PHE A 268 10.31 -2.83 4.08
C PHE A 268 10.85 -3.83 3.04
N SER A 269 11.07 -5.07 3.46
CA SER A 269 11.48 -6.14 2.54
C SER A 269 11.10 -7.52 3.08
N LYS A 270 11.39 -8.58 2.33
CA LYS A 270 11.22 -9.98 2.80
C LYS A 270 12.33 -10.46 3.75
N ARG A 271 13.33 -9.63 4.03
CA ARG A 271 14.39 -9.95 4.98
C ARG A 271 13.92 -9.82 6.42
N GLY A 272 14.60 -10.50 7.33
CA GLY A 272 14.37 -10.38 8.77
C GLY A 272 14.62 -8.95 9.30
N TYR A 273 14.15 -8.70 10.50
CA TYR A 273 14.35 -7.41 11.18
C TYR A 273 15.85 -7.16 11.42
N ARG A 274 16.34 -6.00 11.03
CA ARG A 274 17.74 -5.63 11.19
C ARG A 274 17.92 -4.11 11.08
N THR A 275 18.68 -3.53 11.99
CA THR A 275 19.12 -2.14 11.93
C THR A 275 20.58 -2.05 11.44
N ASP A 276 20.85 -1.13 10.52
CA ASP A 276 22.16 -0.84 9.94
C ASP A 276 22.33 0.68 9.82
N GLY A 277 22.97 1.29 10.81
CA GLY A 277 23.03 2.75 10.96
C GLY A 277 21.63 3.33 11.15
N ALA A 278 21.27 4.33 10.35
CA ALA A 278 19.93 4.93 10.39
C ALA A 278 18.85 4.05 9.71
N ILE A 279 19.24 3.02 8.96
CA ILE A 279 18.29 2.18 8.20
C ILE A 279 17.84 0.99 9.04
N THR A 280 16.56 0.92 9.35
CA THR A 280 15.93 -0.28 9.90
C THR A 280 15.21 -1.03 8.80
N ASN A 281 15.62 -2.28 8.55
CA ASN A 281 14.85 -3.20 7.71
C ASN A 281 13.76 -3.84 8.55
N ILE A 282 12.53 -3.49 8.25
CA ILE A 282 11.33 -4.07 8.86
C ILE A 282 10.78 -5.11 7.88
N PRO A 283 10.58 -6.38 8.29
CA PRO A 283 9.91 -7.37 7.45
C PRO A 283 8.52 -6.87 7.01
N LEU A 284 8.15 -7.13 5.75
CA LEU A 284 6.86 -6.68 5.20
C LEU A 284 5.66 -7.05 6.08
N TYR A 285 5.67 -8.22 6.69
CA TYR A 285 4.61 -8.65 7.59
C TYR A 285 4.50 -7.84 8.90
N LEU A 286 5.52 -7.02 9.25
CA LEU A 286 5.47 -6.11 10.40
C LEU A 286 5.10 -4.68 10.03
N ALA A 287 4.69 -4.41 8.80
CA ALA A 287 4.39 -3.05 8.35
C ALA A 287 3.27 -2.38 9.17
N CYS A 288 2.28 -3.13 9.67
CA CYS A 288 1.23 -2.59 10.54
C CYS A 288 1.70 -2.26 11.97
N LYS A 289 2.88 -2.74 12.40
CA LYS A 289 3.52 -2.39 13.68
C LYS A 289 4.61 -1.31 13.56
N THR A 290 4.68 -0.60 12.44
CA THR A 290 5.78 0.34 12.15
C THR A 290 5.99 1.38 13.25
N LYS A 291 4.91 1.98 13.76
CA LYS A 291 5.00 3.01 14.82
C LYS A 291 5.50 2.44 16.15
N GLU A 292 5.19 1.20 16.47
CA GLU A 292 5.63 0.51 17.68
C GLU A 292 7.11 0.11 17.61
N LEU A 293 7.63 -0.09 16.38
CA LEU A 293 8.99 -0.54 16.12
C LEU A 293 9.99 0.62 15.89
N LEU A 294 9.51 1.87 15.86
CA LEU A 294 10.33 3.09 15.84
C LEU A 294 10.73 3.52 17.25
#